data_ecd52a2017320ee1dd44465c9c412ac4
#
_entry.id   ecd52a2017320ee1dd44465c9c412ac4
#
_cell.length_a   1.000
_cell.length_b   1.000
_cell.length_c   1.000
_cell.angle_alpha   90.00
_cell.angle_beta   90.00
_cell.angle_gamma   90.00
#
_symmetry.space_group_name_H-M   'P 1'
#
loop_
_entity.id
_entity.type
_entity.pdbx_description
1 polymer ?
#
loop_
_entity_poly.entity_id
_entity_poly.type
_entity_poly.pdbx_seq_one_letter_code
_entity_poly.pdbx_strand_id
1 'polypeptide(L)'
;MSTPDQTALAELLPNVDALQEALDSVDYLADQGTVTALFCAVRLRQPVLIEGEPGVGKTQAAKSLADVLHTPLVRLQCYEGIDLAEALYEWNYPRQLLRIRLAEARGQTLEDSDMFSEEFLVARPLLTALRHPGPLPAVLLIDEVDRADDDFEAFLLELLAEHAVTIPELGTIRASHPPIVVLTSNRTRELHDALKRRCLFHWIDYPDVTRSAEIIRRRVPGSSRLLAEQVATTIERLRALTLQKPPGLAEAIDWVGALELLGVRAIDADAIDRTLGSALKYQEDQQVARAAGLASLVAG
;
A
#
# COMPACT_ATOMS: atom_id res chain seq x y z
N MET A 1 16.65 8.88 -25.37
CA MET A 1 17.44 9.67 -24.41
C MET A 1 16.77 9.50 -23.04
N SER A 2 17.53 9.09 -22.01
CA SER A 2 16.98 8.98 -20.66
C SER A 2 16.64 10.36 -20.10
N THR A 3 15.53 10.47 -19.37
CA THR A 3 15.17 11.71 -18.66
C THR A 3 16.09 11.91 -17.45
N PRO A 4 16.27 13.16 -16.94
CA PRO A 4 17.15 13.41 -15.80
C PRO A 4 16.83 12.57 -14.57
N ASP A 5 15.53 12.34 -14.29
CA ASP A 5 15.06 11.50 -13.20
C ASP A 5 15.35 10.01 -13.41
N GLN A 6 15.34 9.51 -14.66
CA GLN A 6 15.79 8.14 -14.96
C GLN A 6 17.27 7.95 -14.67
N THR A 7 18.10 8.94 -14.93
CA THR A 7 19.52 8.89 -14.62
C THR A 7 19.71 8.89 -13.09
N ALA A 8 19.03 9.78 -12.38
CA ALA A 8 19.10 9.84 -10.92
C ALA A 8 18.62 8.54 -10.25
N LEU A 9 17.52 7.94 -10.73
CA LEU A 9 17.04 6.64 -10.26
C LEU A 9 18.05 5.51 -10.57
N ALA A 10 18.75 5.58 -11.71
CA ALA A 10 19.76 4.58 -12.07
C ALA A 10 21.02 4.69 -11.22
N GLU A 11 21.39 5.90 -10.80
CA GLU A 11 22.50 6.14 -9.87
C GLU A 11 22.14 5.71 -8.45
N LEU A 12 20.92 6.01 -7.99
CA LEU A 12 20.44 5.64 -6.65
C LEU A 12 20.26 4.14 -6.50
N LEU A 13 19.67 3.50 -7.50
CA LEU A 13 19.38 2.06 -7.52
C LEU A 13 20.01 1.39 -8.76
N PRO A 14 21.31 1.16 -8.75
CA PRO A 14 22.04 0.62 -9.92
C PRO A 14 21.67 -0.83 -10.26
N ASN A 15 21.31 -1.63 -9.27
CA ASN A 15 20.95 -3.04 -9.41
C ASN A 15 19.97 -3.50 -8.33
N VAL A 16 19.52 -4.75 -8.40
CA VAL A 16 18.57 -5.36 -7.48
C VAL A 16 19.12 -5.42 -6.05
N ASP A 17 20.41 -5.73 -5.90
CA ASP A 17 21.05 -5.85 -4.58
C ASP A 17 21.08 -4.50 -3.85
N ALA A 18 21.35 -3.40 -4.57
CA ALA A 18 21.30 -2.06 -3.99
C ALA A 18 19.88 -1.69 -3.48
N LEU A 19 18.83 -2.09 -4.20
CA LEU A 19 17.46 -1.91 -3.73
C LEU A 19 17.18 -2.81 -2.52
N GLN A 20 17.67 -4.05 -2.50
CA GLN A 20 17.54 -4.94 -1.35
C GLN A 20 18.14 -4.32 -0.09
N GLU A 21 19.40 -3.84 -0.18
CA GLU A 21 20.09 -3.18 0.93
C GLU A 21 19.37 -1.91 1.39
N ALA A 22 18.84 -1.12 0.45
CA ALA A 22 18.09 0.10 0.76
C ALA A 22 16.78 -0.22 1.45
N LEU A 23 16.03 -1.24 1.01
CA LEU A 23 14.79 -1.69 1.67
C LEU A 23 15.07 -2.24 3.08
N ASP A 24 16.15 -2.99 3.25
CA ASP A 24 16.60 -3.47 4.56
C ASP A 24 16.91 -2.31 5.53
N SER A 25 17.49 -1.22 5.03
CA SER A 25 17.83 -0.03 5.83
C SER A 25 16.61 0.72 6.37
N VAL A 26 15.44 0.53 5.74
CA VAL A 26 14.14 1.11 6.18
C VAL A 26 13.25 0.04 6.84
N ASP A 27 13.85 -1.05 7.36
CA ASP A 27 13.16 -2.13 8.07
C ASP A 27 12.08 -2.86 7.24
N TYR A 28 12.26 -2.92 5.92
CA TYR A 28 11.42 -3.73 5.06
C TYR A 28 12.19 -4.92 4.49
N LEU A 29 12.01 -6.06 5.14
CA LEU A 29 12.58 -7.34 4.70
C LEU A 29 11.80 -7.88 3.51
N ALA A 30 12.18 -7.50 2.30
CA ALA A 30 11.57 -8.00 1.08
C ALA A 30 12.15 -9.35 0.63
N ASP A 31 11.37 -10.25 0.02
CA ASP A 31 11.90 -11.39 -0.71
C ASP A 31 12.49 -10.95 -2.04
N GLN A 32 13.33 -11.79 -2.62
CA GLN A 32 14.02 -11.45 -3.85
C GLN A 32 13.05 -11.19 -5.02
N GLY A 33 11.90 -11.87 -5.05
CA GLY A 33 10.87 -11.65 -6.05
C GLY A 33 10.25 -10.26 -5.91
N THR A 34 9.89 -9.87 -4.68
CA THR A 34 9.38 -8.52 -4.38
C THR A 34 10.39 -7.44 -4.77
N VAL A 35 11.67 -7.59 -4.38
CA VAL A 35 12.72 -6.63 -4.72
C VAL A 35 12.88 -6.51 -6.23
N THR A 36 12.93 -7.64 -6.93
CA THR A 36 13.05 -7.67 -8.39
C THR A 36 11.87 -6.99 -9.06
N ALA A 37 10.65 -7.26 -8.62
CA ALA A 37 9.43 -6.63 -9.17
C ALA A 37 9.45 -5.11 -8.97
N LEU A 38 9.78 -4.64 -7.76
CA LEU A 38 9.91 -3.21 -7.46
C LEU A 38 11.04 -2.56 -8.27
N PHE A 39 12.20 -3.20 -8.36
CA PHE A 39 13.31 -2.72 -9.17
C PHE A 39 12.92 -2.56 -10.64
N CYS A 40 12.28 -3.57 -11.23
CA CYS A 40 11.77 -3.50 -12.60
C CYS A 40 10.74 -2.39 -12.77
N ALA A 41 9.80 -2.23 -11.83
CA ALA A 41 8.80 -1.17 -11.88
C ALA A 41 9.44 0.23 -11.92
N VAL A 42 10.44 0.47 -11.08
CA VAL A 42 11.19 1.72 -11.04
C VAL A 42 11.97 1.96 -12.34
N ARG A 43 12.68 0.94 -12.82
CA ARG A 43 13.60 1.08 -13.97
C ARG A 43 12.88 1.11 -15.32
N LEU A 44 11.80 0.33 -15.48
CA LEU A 44 10.99 0.26 -16.70
C LEU A 44 9.89 1.33 -16.72
N ARG A 45 9.61 1.98 -15.58
CA ARG A 45 8.47 2.89 -15.39
C ARG A 45 7.14 2.23 -15.74
N GLN A 46 7.04 0.98 -15.40
CA GLN A 46 5.84 0.19 -15.59
C GLN A 46 5.16 -0.01 -14.24
N PRO A 47 3.82 0.15 -14.17
CA PRO A 47 3.09 -0.16 -12.95
C PRO A 47 3.36 -1.59 -12.48
N VAL A 48 3.42 -1.81 -11.18
CA VAL A 48 3.47 -3.14 -10.59
C VAL A 48 2.19 -3.45 -9.84
N LEU A 49 1.58 -4.57 -10.14
CA LEU A 49 0.46 -5.15 -9.40
C LEU A 49 1.01 -6.18 -8.43
N ILE A 50 0.84 -5.90 -7.14
CA ILE A 50 1.24 -6.80 -6.06
C ILE A 50 -0.03 -7.44 -5.49
N GLU A 51 -0.18 -8.73 -5.71
CA GLU A 51 -1.24 -9.54 -5.12
C GLU A 51 -0.71 -10.41 -3.98
N GLY A 52 -1.57 -10.88 -3.13
CA GLY A 52 -1.25 -11.78 -2.01
C GLY A 52 -2.32 -11.74 -0.93
N GLU A 53 -2.18 -12.60 0.06
CA GLU A 53 -3.10 -12.67 1.18
C GLU A 53 -3.10 -11.38 2.02
N PRO A 54 -4.18 -11.09 2.76
CA PRO A 54 -4.19 -9.97 3.70
C PRO A 54 -3.05 -10.06 4.73
N GLY A 55 -2.44 -8.93 5.06
CA GLY A 55 -1.43 -8.85 6.11
C GLY A 55 -0.01 -9.33 5.72
N VAL A 56 0.27 -9.64 4.43
CA VAL A 56 1.62 -10.05 3.98
C VAL A 56 2.58 -8.88 3.76
N GLY A 57 2.11 -7.63 3.81
CA GLY A 57 2.98 -6.45 3.67
C GLY A 57 2.96 -5.76 2.32
N LYS A 58 1.95 -6.00 1.45
CA LYS A 58 1.81 -5.35 0.12
C LYS A 58 1.87 -3.83 0.17
N THR A 59 1.05 -3.21 1.01
CA THR A 59 1.04 -1.75 1.23
C THR A 59 2.37 -1.24 1.77
N GLN A 60 3.05 -2.06 2.61
CA GLN A 60 4.35 -1.69 3.17
C GLN A 60 5.45 -1.65 2.09
N ALA A 61 5.37 -2.48 1.06
CA ALA A 61 6.30 -2.46 -0.07
C ALA A 61 6.36 -1.07 -0.74
N ALA A 62 5.19 -0.48 -1.03
CA ALA A 62 5.12 0.86 -1.62
C ALA A 62 5.61 1.96 -0.67
N LYS A 63 5.29 1.85 0.64
CA LYS A 63 5.77 2.81 1.66
C LYS A 63 7.29 2.79 1.74
N SER A 64 7.86 1.60 1.89
CA SER A 64 9.31 1.44 1.99
C SER A 64 10.03 1.86 0.71
N LEU A 65 9.44 1.66 -0.47
CA LEU A 65 9.99 2.18 -1.71
C LEU A 65 10.03 3.72 -1.71
N ALA A 66 8.96 4.38 -1.24
CA ALA A 66 8.93 5.85 -1.12
C ALA A 66 9.99 6.36 -0.13
N ASP A 67 10.16 5.66 1.01
CA ASP A 67 11.19 5.99 2.01
C ASP A 67 12.61 5.84 1.42
N VAL A 68 12.89 4.77 0.70
CA VAL A 68 14.18 4.53 0.00
C VAL A 68 14.48 5.61 -1.03
N LEU A 69 13.47 6.04 -1.78
CA LEU A 69 13.60 7.07 -2.80
C LEU A 69 13.57 8.49 -2.25
N HIS A 70 13.31 8.66 -0.95
CA HIS A 70 13.11 9.97 -0.31
C HIS A 70 12.10 10.85 -1.06
N THR A 71 11.00 10.24 -1.53
CA THR A 71 9.95 10.88 -2.31
C THR A 71 8.59 10.70 -1.64
N PRO A 72 7.60 11.57 -1.90
CA PRO A 72 6.29 11.40 -1.29
C PRO A 72 5.61 10.09 -1.71
N LEU A 73 5.01 9.42 -0.72
CA LEU A 73 4.00 8.40 -0.96
C LEU A 73 2.64 9.07 -1.09
N VAL A 74 2.03 8.95 -2.25
CA VAL A 74 0.65 9.37 -2.48
C VAL A 74 -0.22 8.12 -2.51
N ARG A 75 -1.15 7.98 -1.55
CA ARG A 75 -2.02 6.81 -1.42
C ARG A 75 -3.44 7.11 -1.84
N LEU A 76 -3.96 6.28 -2.73
CA LEU A 76 -5.37 6.16 -3.05
C LEU A 76 -5.87 4.82 -2.52
N GLN A 77 -6.76 4.85 -1.51
CA GLN A 77 -7.44 3.66 -1.01
C GLN A 77 -8.69 3.43 -1.84
N CYS A 78 -8.76 2.28 -2.53
CA CYS A 78 -9.95 1.91 -3.28
C CYS A 78 -11.03 1.31 -2.36
N TYR A 79 -12.27 1.57 -2.70
CA TYR A 79 -13.47 1.02 -2.05
C TYR A 79 -14.61 1.00 -3.07
N GLU A 80 -15.66 0.25 -2.78
CA GLU A 80 -16.82 0.11 -3.65
C GLU A 80 -17.52 1.47 -3.86
N GLY A 81 -17.66 1.87 -5.13
CA GLY A 81 -18.27 3.14 -5.51
C GLY A 81 -17.33 4.35 -5.48
N ILE A 82 -16.00 4.14 -5.39
CA ILE A 82 -15.04 5.24 -5.56
C ILE A 82 -15.23 5.90 -6.92
N ASP A 83 -15.31 7.22 -6.93
CA ASP A 83 -15.47 7.99 -8.16
C ASP A 83 -14.25 8.83 -8.52
N LEU A 84 -14.30 9.44 -9.71
CA LEU A 84 -13.23 10.29 -10.22
C LEU A 84 -13.03 11.56 -9.39
N ALA A 85 -14.09 12.11 -8.81
CA ALA A 85 -13.99 13.31 -7.99
C ALA A 85 -13.21 13.04 -6.70
N GLU A 86 -13.37 11.84 -6.13
CA GLU A 86 -12.62 11.43 -4.94
C GLU A 86 -11.19 11.01 -5.24
N ALA A 87 -10.94 10.46 -6.42
CA ALA A 87 -9.62 9.96 -6.81
C ALA A 87 -8.74 11.02 -7.48
N LEU A 88 -9.33 11.88 -8.31
CA LEU A 88 -8.60 12.77 -9.20
C LEU A 88 -8.61 14.23 -8.75
N TYR A 89 -9.79 14.87 -8.69
CA TYR A 89 -9.93 16.26 -8.25
C TYR A 89 -11.40 16.57 -7.90
N GLU A 90 -11.58 17.61 -7.13
CA GLU A 90 -12.89 18.25 -6.94
C GLU A 90 -12.76 19.77 -7.02
N TRP A 91 -13.88 20.44 -7.34
CA TRP A 91 -13.97 21.89 -7.28
C TRP A 91 -14.34 22.36 -5.87
N ASN A 92 -13.60 23.34 -5.35
CA ASN A 92 -13.88 23.96 -4.06
C ASN A 92 -15.08 24.92 -4.16
N TYR A 93 -16.28 24.37 -4.28
CA TYR A 93 -17.54 25.13 -4.40
C TYR A 93 -17.74 26.16 -3.28
N PRO A 94 -17.44 25.88 -2.00
CA PRO A 94 -17.54 26.89 -0.95
C PRO A 94 -16.67 28.11 -1.20
N ARG A 95 -15.45 27.91 -1.71
CA ARG A 95 -14.52 28.99 -2.04
C ARG A 95 -14.98 29.76 -3.28
N GLN A 96 -15.51 29.08 -4.29
CA GLN A 96 -16.11 29.71 -5.47
C GLN A 96 -17.28 30.60 -5.07
N LEU A 97 -18.19 30.11 -4.23
CA LEU A 97 -19.34 30.89 -3.74
C LEU A 97 -18.92 32.13 -2.96
N LEU A 98 -17.90 32.01 -2.11
CA LEU A 98 -17.34 33.15 -1.39
C LEU A 98 -16.75 34.19 -2.39
N ARG A 99 -16.07 33.76 -3.43
CA ARG A 99 -15.50 34.62 -4.45
C ARG A 99 -16.59 35.40 -5.20
N ILE A 100 -17.69 34.70 -5.58
CA ILE A 100 -18.84 35.33 -6.25
C ILE A 100 -19.43 36.44 -5.37
N ARG A 101 -19.70 36.15 -4.09
CA ARG A 101 -20.27 37.14 -3.15
C ARG A 101 -19.36 38.35 -2.93
N LEU A 102 -18.06 38.12 -2.87
CA LEU A 102 -17.09 39.22 -2.75
C LEU A 102 -17.02 40.09 -3.99
N ALA A 103 -17.14 39.49 -5.18
CA ALA A 103 -17.17 40.22 -6.44
C ALA A 103 -18.47 41.05 -6.57
N GLU A 104 -19.63 40.47 -6.24
CA GLU A 104 -20.92 41.18 -6.22
C GLU A 104 -20.86 42.41 -5.26
N ALA A 105 -20.31 42.24 -4.06
CA ALA A 105 -20.16 43.34 -3.09
C ALA A 105 -19.22 44.45 -3.57
N ARG A 106 -18.30 44.13 -4.52
CA ARG A 106 -17.37 45.09 -5.13
C ARG A 106 -17.84 45.63 -6.47
N GLY A 107 -19.02 45.20 -6.96
CA GLY A 107 -19.53 45.56 -8.29
C GLY A 107 -18.69 45.01 -9.44
N GLN A 108 -17.98 43.92 -9.24
CA GLN A 108 -17.16 43.24 -10.24
C GLN A 108 -17.97 42.16 -10.95
N THR A 109 -17.82 42.07 -12.25
CA THR A 109 -18.37 40.96 -13.04
C THR A 109 -17.33 39.83 -13.08
N LEU A 110 -17.73 38.60 -12.81
CA LEU A 110 -16.91 37.40 -12.95
C LEU A 110 -17.31 36.68 -14.24
N GLU A 111 -16.33 36.14 -14.93
CA GLU A 111 -16.56 35.23 -16.06
C GLU A 111 -16.55 33.78 -15.55
N ASP A 112 -17.17 32.84 -16.26
CA ASP A 112 -17.19 31.42 -15.89
C ASP A 112 -15.76 30.85 -15.79
N SER A 113 -14.85 31.32 -16.63
CA SER A 113 -13.42 30.94 -16.57
C SER A 113 -12.74 31.32 -15.26
N ASP A 114 -13.21 32.38 -14.59
CA ASP A 114 -12.67 32.77 -13.28
C ASP A 114 -13.03 31.79 -12.18
N MET A 115 -14.14 31.06 -12.36
CA MET A 115 -14.64 30.11 -11.37
C MET A 115 -13.99 28.73 -11.46
N PHE A 116 -13.55 28.35 -12.66
CA PHE A 116 -12.94 27.05 -12.91
C PHE A 116 -11.43 27.17 -13.18
N SER A 117 -10.75 27.94 -12.33
CA SER A 117 -9.31 28.11 -12.36
C SER A 117 -8.61 27.18 -11.37
N GLU A 118 -7.29 27.03 -11.52
CA GLU A 118 -6.46 26.23 -10.60
C GLU A 118 -6.60 26.64 -9.12
N GLU A 119 -6.97 27.90 -8.87
CA GLU A 119 -7.19 28.41 -7.50
C GLU A 119 -8.30 27.64 -6.75
N PHE A 120 -9.30 27.14 -7.47
CA PHE A 120 -10.46 26.43 -6.91
C PHE A 120 -10.37 24.92 -7.09
N LEU A 121 -9.31 24.43 -7.72
CA LEU A 121 -9.10 23.00 -7.90
C LEU A 121 -8.47 22.39 -6.63
N VAL A 122 -9.13 21.39 -6.07
CA VAL A 122 -8.59 20.56 -4.98
C VAL A 122 -8.04 19.29 -5.61
N ALA A 123 -6.72 19.17 -5.65
CA ALA A 123 -6.06 17.98 -6.15
C ALA A 123 -6.30 16.80 -5.18
N ARG A 124 -6.79 15.70 -5.71
CA ARG A 124 -6.94 14.42 -5.04
C ARG A 124 -5.71 13.52 -5.33
N PRO A 125 -5.58 12.31 -4.76
CA PRO A 125 -4.35 11.53 -4.82
C PRO A 125 -3.77 11.37 -6.23
N LEU A 126 -4.58 11.04 -7.24
CA LEU A 126 -4.07 10.83 -8.59
C LEU A 126 -3.48 12.12 -9.19
N LEU A 127 -4.19 13.23 -9.09
CA LEU A 127 -3.69 14.52 -9.58
C LEU A 127 -2.48 15.01 -8.77
N THR A 128 -2.47 14.76 -7.46
CA THR A 128 -1.33 15.10 -6.60
C THR A 128 -0.06 14.38 -7.05
N ALA A 129 -0.17 13.08 -7.37
CA ALA A 129 0.96 12.29 -7.86
C ALA A 129 1.45 12.79 -9.24
N LEU A 130 0.52 13.10 -10.17
CA LEU A 130 0.86 13.63 -11.50
C LEU A 130 1.53 15.02 -11.45
N ARG A 131 1.11 15.88 -10.51
CA ARG A 131 1.66 17.24 -10.33
C ARG A 131 2.90 17.31 -9.47
N HIS A 132 3.41 16.17 -8.99
CA HIS A 132 4.62 16.19 -8.14
C HIS A 132 5.80 16.81 -8.90
N PRO A 133 6.44 17.88 -8.36
CA PRO A 133 7.43 18.66 -9.12
C PRO A 133 8.79 17.96 -9.26
N GLY A 134 9.02 16.82 -8.63
CA GLY A 134 10.31 16.15 -8.62
C GLY A 134 11.27 16.65 -7.52
N PRO A 135 12.57 16.36 -7.59
CA PRO A 135 13.34 15.83 -8.74
C PRO A 135 13.14 14.35 -9.06
N LEU A 136 12.71 13.54 -8.08
CA LEU A 136 12.35 12.15 -8.29
C LEU A 136 10.83 12.02 -8.38
N PRO A 137 10.30 11.01 -9.11
CA PRO A 137 8.86 10.76 -9.18
C PRO A 137 8.28 10.39 -7.82
N ALA A 138 7.05 10.81 -7.54
CA ALA A 138 6.30 10.31 -6.38
C ALA A 138 6.01 8.82 -6.53
N VAL A 139 5.88 8.10 -5.41
CA VAL A 139 5.30 6.75 -5.39
C VAL A 139 3.79 6.87 -5.23
N LEU A 140 3.04 6.45 -6.24
CA LEU A 140 1.59 6.36 -6.21
C LEU A 140 1.16 4.94 -5.84
N LEU A 141 0.58 4.80 -4.65
CA LEU A 141 -0.02 3.56 -4.19
C LEU A 141 -1.52 3.57 -4.43
N ILE A 142 -1.99 2.68 -5.31
CA ILE A 142 -3.40 2.39 -5.52
C ILE A 142 -3.72 1.12 -4.72
N ASP A 143 -4.25 1.30 -3.52
CA ASP A 143 -4.38 0.26 -2.52
C ASP A 143 -5.75 -0.41 -2.59
N GLU A 144 -5.77 -1.76 -2.56
CA GLU A 144 -6.96 -2.60 -2.69
C GLU A 144 -7.78 -2.31 -3.97
N VAL A 145 -7.10 -2.27 -5.12
CA VAL A 145 -7.72 -1.95 -6.42
C VAL A 145 -8.86 -2.92 -6.78
N ASP A 146 -8.83 -4.14 -6.27
CA ASP A 146 -9.88 -5.16 -6.40
C ASP A 146 -11.20 -4.79 -5.70
N ARG A 147 -11.27 -3.66 -5.00
CA ARG A 147 -12.50 -3.13 -4.40
C ARG A 147 -13.17 -2.04 -5.23
N ALA A 148 -12.48 -1.50 -6.23
CA ALA A 148 -13.04 -0.52 -7.16
C ALA A 148 -13.94 -1.23 -8.18
N ASP A 149 -14.78 -0.48 -8.87
CA ASP A 149 -15.62 -0.99 -9.95
C ASP A 149 -14.90 -1.01 -11.32
N ASP A 150 -15.57 -1.54 -12.32
CA ASP A 150 -15.02 -1.68 -13.68
C ASP A 150 -14.78 -0.34 -14.38
N ASP A 151 -15.61 0.66 -14.10
CA ASP A 151 -15.50 1.99 -14.70
C ASP A 151 -14.24 2.69 -14.17
N PHE A 152 -13.95 2.53 -12.89
CA PHE A 152 -12.72 3.04 -12.30
C PHE A 152 -11.47 2.33 -12.83
N GLU A 153 -11.52 1.00 -13.03
CA GLU A 153 -10.41 0.30 -13.69
C GLU A 153 -10.16 0.80 -15.11
N ALA A 154 -11.23 1.04 -15.89
CA ALA A 154 -11.11 1.59 -17.24
C ALA A 154 -10.45 2.97 -17.25
N PHE A 155 -10.80 3.83 -16.29
CA PHE A 155 -10.14 5.13 -16.10
C PHE A 155 -8.66 4.98 -15.73
N LEU A 156 -8.31 4.05 -14.82
CA LEU A 156 -6.91 3.79 -14.48
C LEU A 156 -6.09 3.36 -15.70
N LEU A 157 -6.68 2.60 -16.64
CA LEU A 157 -6.01 2.20 -17.88
C LEU A 157 -5.53 3.40 -18.72
N GLU A 158 -6.35 4.44 -18.82
CA GLU A 158 -5.99 5.67 -19.55
C GLU A 158 -4.89 6.43 -18.82
N LEU A 159 -5.07 6.66 -17.52
CA LEU A 159 -4.12 7.38 -16.68
C LEU A 159 -2.74 6.71 -16.66
N LEU A 160 -2.69 5.39 -16.54
CA LEU A 160 -1.44 4.63 -16.50
C LEU A 160 -0.72 4.59 -17.85
N ALA A 161 -1.47 4.71 -18.97
CA ALA A 161 -0.89 4.71 -20.31
C ALA A 161 -0.29 6.08 -20.67
N GLU A 162 -0.99 7.15 -20.36
CA GLU A 162 -0.67 8.50 -20.82
C GLU A 162 0.11 9.32 -19.79
N HIS A 163 0.09 8.92 -18.51
CA HIS A 163 0.58 9.73 -17.38
C HIS A 163 0.03 11.16 -17.42
N ALA A 164 -1.20 11.28 -17.85
CA ALA A 164 -1.90 12.53 -18.06
C ALA A 164 -3.38 12.37 -17.75
N VAL A 165 -4.03 13.49 -17.49
CA VAL A 165 -5.47 13.56 -17.27
C VAL A 165 -6.01 14.84 -17.88
N THR A 166 -7.20 14.78 -18.47
CA THR A 166 -7.88 15.96 -19.01
C THR A 166 -8.96 16.41 -18.05
N ILE A 167 -8.83 17.66 -17.58
CA ILE A 167 -9.86 18.38 -16.83
C ILE A 167 -10.55 19.33 -17.82
N PRO A 168 -11.86 19.21 -18.05
CA PRO A 168 -12.54 19.94 -19.14
C PRO A 168 -12.22 21.44 -19.18
N GLU A 169 -12.20 22.09 -18.02
CA GLU A 169 -12.01 23.53 -17.90
C GLU A 169 -10.53 23.98 -17.90
N LEU A 170 -9.60 23.08 -17.59
CA LEU A 170 -8.16 23.37 -17.46
C LEU A 170 -7.31 22.74 -18.57
N GLY A 171 -7.91 21.84 -19.37
CA GLY A 171 -7.19 21.09 -20.38
C GLY A 171 -6.42 19.90 -19.83
N THR A 172 -5.43 19.43 -20.59
CA THR A 172 -4.69 18.21 -20.25
C THR A 172 -3.50 18.53 -19.35
N ILE A 173 -3.49 17.90 -18.17
CA ILE A 173 -2.40 17.94 -17.21
C ILE A 173 -1.58 16.67 -17.38
N ARG A 174 -0.31 16.83 -17.76
CA ARG A 174 0.64 15.74 -17.95
C ARG A 174 1.71 15.78 -16.87
N ALA A 175 2.07 14.60 -16.35
CA ALA A 175 3.13 14.50 -15.36
C ALA A 175 4.49 14.89 -15.96
N SER A 176 5.23 15.78 -15.28
CA SER A 176 6.62 16.09 -15.61
C SER A 176 7.54 14.93 -15.21
N HIS A 177 7.24 14.31 -14.08
CA HIS A 177 7.89 13.11 -13.57
C HIS A 177 6.82 12.03 -13.35
N PRO A 178 6.60 11.13 -14.34
CA PRO A 178 5.60 10.07 -14.22
C PRO A 178 5.75 9.29 -12.92
N PRO A 179 4.71 9.15 -12.09
CA PRO A 179 4.82 8.49 -10.79
C PRO A 179 5.20 7.02 -10.93
N ILE A 180 5.90 6.50 -9.94
CA ILE A 180 6.11 5.05 -9.78
C ILE A 180 4.81 4.49 -9.20
N VAL A 181 4.12 3.64 -9.96
CA VAL A 181 2.79 3.16 -9.58
C VAL A 181 2.87 1.75 -9.02
N VAL A 182 2.38 1.60 -7.81
CA VAL A 182 2.19 0.31 -7.14
C VAL A 182 0.70 0.11 -6.91
N LEU A 183 0.14 -0.96 -7.48
CA LEU A 183 -1.22 -1.40 -7.22
C LEU A 183 -1.18 -2.58 -6.25
N THR A 184 -2.11 -2.65 -5.31
CA THR A 184 -2.26 -3.81 -4.43
C THR A 184 -3.64 -4.43 -4.60
N SER A 185 -3.72 -5.76 -4.45
CA SER A 185 -4.96 -6.51 -4.50
C SER A 185 -4.96 -7.66 -3.48
N ASN A 186 -6.10 -7.88 -2.83
CA ASN A 186 -6.36 -9.04 -1.97
C ASN A 186 -7.13 -10.15 -2.72
N ARG A 187 -7.37 -9.95 -4.04
CA ARG A 187 -8.15 -10.86 -4.90
C ARG A 187 -9.58 -11.10 -4.40
N THR A 188 -10.21 -10.08 -3.82
CA THR A 188 -11.64 -10.16 -3.44
C THR A 188 -12.54 -10.30 -4.66
N ARG A 189 -12.10 -9.78 -5.81
CA ARG A 189 -12.61 -10.06 -7.15
C ARG A 189 -11.46 -10.13 -8.17
N GLU A 190 -11.72 -10.64 -9.35
CA GLU A 190 -10.76 -10.59 -10.44
C GLU A 190 -10.70 -9.19 -11.07
N LEU A 191 -9.47 -8.73 -11.33
CA LEU A 191 -9.22 -7.50 -12.07
C LEU A 191 -9.29 -7.79 -13.58
N HIS A 192 -9.67 -6.77 -14.35
CA HIS A 192 -9.70 -6.88 -15.80
C HIS A 192 -8.33 -7.23 -16.40
N ASP A 193 -8.31 -8.15 -17.35
CA ASP A 193 -7.10 -8.54 -18.07
C ASP A 193 -6.35 -7.35 -18.69
N ALA A 194 -7.08 -6.33 -19.10
CA ALA A 194 -6.50 -5.13 -19.68
C ALA A 194 -5.59 -4.39 -18.68
N LEU A 195 -5.99 -4.31 -17.40
CA LEU A 195 -5.18 -3.72 -16.34
C LEU A 195 -3.98 -4.62 -16.01
N LYS A 196 -4.21 -5.92 -15.82
CA LYS A 196 -3.14 -6.89 -15.54
C LYS A 196 -2.05 -6.87 -16.61
N ARG A 197 -2.40 -6.80 -17.89
CA ARG A 197 -1.44 -6.77 -19.01
C ARG A 197 -0.56 -5.52 -19.05
N ARG A 198 -0.98 -4.43 -18.43
CA ARG A 198 -0.20 -3.18 -18.34
C ARG A 198 0.74 -3.13 -17.14
N CYS A 199 0.56 -4.04 -16.20
CA CYS A 199 1.35 -4.11 -14.98
C CYS A 199 2.39 -5.22 -15.05
N LEU A 200 3.52 -5.01 -14.41
CA LEU A 200 4.32 -6.11 -13.89
C LEU A 200 3.49 -6.80 -12.81
N PHE A 201 3.57 -8.11 -12.73
CA PHE A 201 2.82 -8.88 -11.74
C PHE A 201 3.75 -9.50 -10.72
N HIS A 202 3.40 -9.40 -9.44
CA HIS A 202 4.09 -10.12 -8.38
C HIS A 202 3.11 -10.60 -7.33
N TRP A 203 3.28 -11.87 -6.93
CA TRP A 203 2.56 -12.46 -5.82
C TRP A 203 3.44 -12.48 -4.58
N ILE A 204 2.96 -11.93 -3.45
CA ILE A 204 3.64 -12.00 -2.16
C ILE A 204 2.99 -13.11 -1.33
N ASP A 205 3.77 -14.14 -1.02
CA ASP A 205 3.39 -15.18 -0.09
C ASP A 205 3.62 -14.77 1.36
N TYR A 206 3.04 -15.52 2.28
CA TYR A 206 3.42 -15.42 3.68
C TYR A 206 4.92 -15.71 3.85
N PRO A 207 5.66 -14.88 4.59
CA PRO A 207 7.05 -15.18 4.89
C PRO A 207 7.15 -16.45 5.74
N ASP A 208 8.24 -17.21 5.57
CA ASP A 208 8.56 -18.35 6.42
C ASP A 208 8.73 -17.94 7.90
N VAL A 209 8.83 -18.92 8.80
CA VAL A 209 8.94 -18.69 10.25
C VAL A 209 10.15 -17.82 10.59
N THR A 210 11.29 -18.11 9.99
CA THR A 210 12.56 -17.40 10.27
C THR A 210 12.45 -15.92 9.91
N ARG A 211 11.92 -15.65 8.73
CA ARG A 211 11.73 -14.30 8.23
C ARG A 211 10.60 -13.58 8.98
N SER A 212 9.50 -14.28 9.30
CA SER A 212 8.41 -13.75 10.14
C SER A 212 8.94 -13.30 11.49
N ALA A 213 9.76 -14.13 12.16
CA ALA A 213 10.36 -13.79 13.44
C ALA A 213 11.29 -12.57 13.36
N GLU A 214 12.09 -12.47 12.30
CA GLU A 214 12.96 -11.30 12.11
C GLU A 214 12.15 -10.01 11.83
N ILE A 215 11.09 -10.07 11.01
CA ILE A 215 10.19 -8.94 10.79
C ILE A 215 9.53 -8.51 12.11
N ILE A 216 9.02 -9.46 12.90
CA ILE A 216 8.42 -9.18 14.20
C ILE A 216 9.42 -8.44 15.10
N ARG A 217 10.66 -8.91 15.19
CA ARG A 217 11.70 -8.29 16.02
C ARG A 217 12.01 -6.85 15.62
N ARG A 218 12.05 -6.57 14.33
CA ARG A 218 12.27 -5.19 13.82
C ARG A 218 11.08 -4.30 14.12
N ARG A 219 9.86 -4.82 14.02
CA ARG A 219 8.61 -4.05 14.22
C ARG A 219 8.23 -3.88 15.70
N VAL A 220 8.69 -4.78 16.58
CA VAL A 220 8.49 -4.75 18.03
C VAL A 220 9.85 -4.80 18.74
N PRO A 221 10.57 -3.67 18.82
CA PRO A 221 11.97 -3.65 19.30
C PRO A 221 12.19 -4.16 20.75
N GLY A 222 11.11 -4.27 21.56
CA GLY A 222 11.17 -4.84 22.92
C GLY A 222 11.10 -6.37 22.97
N SER A 223 10.70 -7.02 21.87
CA SER A 223 10.44 -8.45 21.87
C SER A 223 11.72 -9.27 21.91
N SER A 224 11.70 -10.32 22.76
CA SER A 224 12.79 -11.29 22.78
C SER A 224 12.80 -12.14 21.51
N ARG A 225 13.99 -12.60 21.11
CA ARG A 225 14.11 -13.51 19.97
C ARG A 225 13.23 -14.76 20.14
N LEU A 226 13.24 -15.32 21.34
CA LEU A 226 12.44 -16.50 21.65
C LEU A 226 10.94 -16.26 21.43
N LEU A 227 10.41 -15.14 21.94
CA LEU A 227 8.99 -14.81 21.81
C LEU A 227 8.60 -14.62 20.34
N ALA A 228 9.42 -13.91 19.55
CA ALA A 228 9.18 -13.69 18.14
C ALA A 228 9.18 -15.03 17.34
N GLU A 229 10.14 -15.91 17.60
CA GLU A 229 10.22 -17.24 16.97
C GLU A 229 9.01 -18.13 17.34
N GLN A 230 8.62 -18.12 18.62
CA GLN A 230 7.46 -18.87 19.09
C GLN A 230 6.15 -18.35 18.47
N VAL A 231 5.95 -17.03 18.41
CA VAL A 231 4.76 -16.44 17.76
C VAL A 231 4.75 -16.76 16.27
N ALA A 232 5.87 -16.60 15.57
CA ALA A 232 5.95 -16.91 14.14
C ALA A 232 5.58 -18.38 13.86
N THR A 233 6.10 -19.30 14.66
CA THR A 233 5.78 -20.74 14.55
C THR A 233 4.30 -21.02 14.89
N THR A 234 3.76 -20.35 15.92
CA THR A 234 2.36 -20.53 16.31
C THR A 234 1.43 -20.00 15.21
N ILE A 235 1.74 -18.87 14.60
CA ILE A 235 1.00 -18.31 13.45
C ILE A 235 1.02 -19.29 12.27
N GLU A 236 2.17 -19.88 11.95
CA GLU A 236 2.26 -20.88 10.87
C GLU A 236 1.38 -22.10 11.16
N ARG A 237 1.39 -22.60 12.40
CA ARG A 237 0.53 -23.71 12.82
C ARG A 237 -0.96 -23.34 12.78
N LEU A 238 -1.32 -22.12 13.16
CA LEU A 238 -2.69 -21.62 13.03
C LEU A 238 -3.13 -21.59 11.57
N ARG A 239 -2.26 -21.12 10.65
CA ARG A 239 -2.56 -21.12 9.20
C ARG A 239 -2.77 -22.52 8.62
N ALA A 240 -2.17 -23.54 9.21
CA ALA A 240 -2.38 -24.93 8.80
C ALA A 240 -3.75 -25.50 9.21
N LEU A 241 -4.49 -24.80 10.08
CA LEU A 241 -5.86 -25.16 10.43
C LEU A 241 -6.84 -24.66 9.38
N THR A 242 -8.03 -25.29 9.31
CA THR A 242 -9.12 -24.83 8.42
C THR A 242 -9.83 -23.65 9.07
N LEU A 243 -9.26 -22.46 8.90
CA LEU A 243 -9.78 -21.19 9.40
C LEU A 243 -10.54 -20.44 8.30
N GLN A 244 -11.55 -19.66 8.68
CA GLN A 244 -12.23 -18.73 7.76
C GLN A 244 -11.27 -17.62 7.32
N LYS A 245 -10.47 -17.10 8.26
CA LYS A 245 -9.47 -16.07 8.01
C LYS A 245 -8.16 -16.39 8.71
N PRO A 246 -7.21 -17.02 8.00
CA PRO A 246 -5.88 -17.29 8.55
C PRO A 246 -5.18 -15.99 8.97
N PRO A 247 -4.43 -16.00 10.10
CA PRO A 247 -3.75 -14.82 10.60
C PRO A 247 -2.56 -14.44 9.70
N GLY A 248 -2.43 -13.15 9.38
CA GLY A 248 -1.32 -12.59 8.62
C GLY A 248 -0.12 -12.21 9.50
N LEU A 249 0.86 -11.57 8.87
CA LEU A 249 2.04 -11.04 9.56
C LEU A 249 1.67 -9.83 10.45
N ALA A 250 0.68 -9.03 10.04
CA ALA A 250 0.19 -7.92 10.83
C ALA A 250 -0.37 -8.39 12.17
N GLU A 251 -1.23 -9.44 12.14
CA GLU A 251 -1.77 -10.06 13.35
C GLU A 251 -0.66 -10.66 14.24
N ALA A 252 0.39 -11.21 13.65
CA ALA A 252 1.56 -11.69 14.39
C ALA A 252 2.28 -10.58 15.15
N ILE A 253 2.51 -9.43 14.49
CA ILE A 253 3.14 -8.24 15.07
C ILE A 253 2.28 -7.71 16.24
N ASP A 254 0.98 -7.54 16.00
CA ASP A 254 0.03 -7.06 17.00
C ASP A 254 0.00 -8.01 18.21
N TRP A 255 0.05 -9.33 17.96
CA TRP A 255 0.03 -10.34 19.02
C TRP A 255 1.28 -10.28 19.88
N VAL A 256 2.47 -10.13 19.28
CA VAL A 256 3.71 -9.95 20.06
C VAL A 256 3.63 -8.68 20.89
N GLY A 257 3.13 -7.57 20.35
CA GLY A 257 2.91 -6.34 21.10
C GLY A 257 2.00 -6.54 22.31
N ALA A 258 0.90 -7.29 22.15
CA ALA A 258 0.00 -7.62 23.26
C ALA A 258 0.67 -8.52 24.32
N LEU A 259 1.43 -9.53 23.91
CA LEU A 259 2.17 -10.41 24.82
C LEU A 259 3.23 -9.65 25.62
N GLU A 260 3.97 -8.74 24.99
CA GLU A 260 4.95 -7.87 25.66
C GLU A 260 4.28 -6.96 26.72
N LEU A 261 3.14 -6.36 26.41
CA LEU A 261 2.37 -5.54 27.36
C LEU A 261 1.92 -6.34 28.58
N LEU A 262 1.64 -7.64 28.41
CA LEU A 262 1.25 -8.55 29.47
C LEU A 262 2.46 -9.14 30.23
N GLY A 263 3.70 -8.79 29.84
CA GLY A 263 4.92 -9.29 30.46
C GLY A 263 5.23 -10.76 30.14
N VAL A 264 4.60 -11.31 29.07
CA VAL A 264 4.82 -12.70 28.63
C VAL A 264 6.16 -12.79 27.91
N ARG A 265 7.08 -13.59 28.42
CA ARG A 265 8.42 -13.79 27.84
C ARG A 265 8.53 -15.00 26.93
N ALA A 266 7.63 -15.95 27.09
CA ALA A 266 7.50 -17.16 26.29
C ALA A 266 6.03 -17.57 26.24
N ILE A 267 5.60 -18.08 25.07
CA ILE A 267 4.21 -18.50 24.87
C ILE A 267 4.00 -19.88 25.49
N ASP A 268 2.91 -20.03 26.25
CA ASP A 268 2.31 -21.28 26.66
C ASP A 268 0.83 -21.34 26.26
N ALA A 269 0.17 -22.46 26.51
CA ALA A 269 -1.24 -22.65 26.15
C ALA A 269 -2.18 -21.64 26.84
N ASP A 270 -1.89 -21.23 28.07
CA ASP A 270 -2.67 -20.23 28.82
C ASP A 270 -2.49 -18.83 28.22
N ALA A 271 -1.26 -18.46 27.90
CA ALA A 271 -0.98 -17.20 27.22
C ALA A 271 -1.67 -17.12 25.85
N ILE A 272 -1.65 -18.23 25.07
CA ILE A 272 -2.39 -18.30 23.79
C ILE A 272 -3.88 -18.09 24.05
N ASP A 273 -4.50 -18.85 24.95
CA ASP A 273 -5.95 -18.76 25.17
C ASP A 273 -6.42 -17.35 25.55
N ARG A 274 -5.68 -16.70 26.44
CA ARG A 274 -5.99 -15.34 26.89
C ARG A 274 -5.78 -14.26 25.83
N THR A 275 -4.91 -14.50 24.86
CA THR A 275 -4.54 -13.51 23.85
C THR A 275 -4.92 -13.89 22.42
N LEU A 276 -5.63 -14.99 22.23
CA LEU A 276 -6.00 -15.55 20.92
C LEU A 276 -6.75 -14.54 20.03
N GLY A 277 -7.52 -13.64 20.63
CA GLY A 277 -8.22 -12.56 19.93
C GLY A 277 -7.29 -11.52 19.28
N SER A 278 -6.00 -11.48 19.66
CA SER A 278 -5.02 -10.66 18.96
C SER A 278 -4.66 -11.24 17.59
N ALA A 279 -4.60 -12.56 17.49
CA ALA A 279 -4.28 -13.28 16.25
C ALA A 279 -5.52 -13.63 15.41
N LEU A 280 -6.61 -14.11 16.04
CA LEU A 280 -7.83 -14.59 15.38
C LEU A 280 -9.01 -13.68 15.68
N LYS A 281 -9.56 -13.04 14.62
CA LYS A 281 -10.63 -12.03 14.75
C LYS A 281 -12.05 -12.60 14.68
N TYR A 282 -12.20 -13.91 14.36
CA TYR A 282 -13.47 -14.61 14.27
C TYR A 282 -13.60 -15.61 15.43
N GLN A 283 -14.77 -15.64 16.05
CA GLN A 283 -15.04 -16.55 17.19
C GLN A 283 -14.94 -18.01 16.77
N GLU A 284 -15.41 -18.32 15.57
CA GLU A 284 -15.36 -19.67 14.99
C GLU A 284 -13.92 -20.13 14.82
N ASP A 285 -13.04 -19.28 14.32
CA ASP A 285 -11.60 -19.60 14.17
C ASP A 285 -10.93 -19.83 15.52
N GLN A 286 -11.28 -19.05 16.56
CA GLN A 286 -10.79 -19.28 17.91
C GLN A 286 -11.27 -20.63 18.48
N GLN A 287 -12.52 -21.04 18.17
CA GLN A 287 -13.04 -22.36 18.57
C GLN A 287 -12.30 -23.48 17.86
N VAL A 288 -12.00 -23.35 16.57
CA VAL A 288 -11.19 -24.30 15.81
C VAL A 288 -9.79 -24.45 16.43
N ALA A 289 -9.14 -23.32 16.75
CA ALA A 289 -7.82 -23.34 17.39
C ALA A 289 -7.84 -24.04 18.77
N ARG A 290 -8.87 -23.77 19.61
CA ARG A 290 -9.04 -24.45 20.91
C ARG A 290 -9.30 -25.93 20.74
N ALA A 291 -10.13 -26.32 19.76
CA ALA A 291 -10.44 -27.73 19.49
C ALA A 291 -9.21 -28.52 18.99
N ALA A 292 -8.30 -27.87 18.26
CA ALA A 292 -7.03 -28.45 17.82
C ALA A 292 -6.04 -28.66 18.97
N GLY A 293 -6.29 -28.05 20.14
CA GLY A 293 -5.44 -28.16 21.34
C GLY A 293 -4.34 -27.10 21.36
N LEU A 294 -4.50 -26.07 22.20
CA LEU A 294 -3.58 -24.92 22.25
C LEU A 294 -2.13 -25.31 22.59
N ALA A 295 -1.94 -26.37 23.39
CA ALA A 295 -0.62 -26.89 23.71
C ALA A 295 0.15 -27.41 22.48
N SER A 296 -0.56 -27.93 21.46
CA SER A 296 0.05 -28.38 20.19
C SER A 296 0.46 -27.24 19.27
N LEU A 297 -0.10 -26.06 19.50
CA LEU A 297 0.24 -24.84 18.75
C LEU A 297 1.51 -24.17 19.30
N VAL A 298 1.87 -24.42 20.56
CA VAL A 298 3.12 -23.91 21.15
C VAL A 298 4.31 -24.57 20.47
N ALA A 299 5.29 -23.77 20.05
CA ALA A 299 6.58 -24.29 19.58
C ALA A 299 7.30 -24.94 20.76
N GLY A 300 7.64 -26.22 20.64
CA GLY A 300 8.47 -26.95 21.59
C GLY A 300 9.91 -26.49 21.52
#